data_9a68a6c73e3febba3d01244745ad4f62
#
_entry.id   9a68a6c73e3febba3d01244745ad4f62
#
_cell.length_a   1.000
_cell.length_b   1.000
_cell.length_c   1.000
_cell.angle_alpha   90.00
_cell.angle_beta   90.00
_cell.angle_gamma   90.00
#
_symmetry.space_group_name_H-M   'P 1'
#
loop_
_entity.id
_entity.type
_entity.pdbx_description
1 polymer ?
#
loop_
_entity_poly.entity_id
_entity_poly.type
_entity_poly.pdbx_seq_one_letter_code
_entity_poly.pdbx_strand_id
1 'polypeptide(L)'
;SDMLGIKGYRVIGSKGDYIILDRRTGELLPMPIYPVPSNTYMGIHVTNTTDGNVIIGPNAEMTENFTYYGVPQENMDYLAKSASEIWPYIKKSDYIRNYSGILPKWVDENGTIQDFKIEIRPELAPHAVNLVGIESPGLTAAVPIGRMVARMMQEYEAFKKNPEFNPKREGIIRFD
;
A
#
# COMPACT_ATOMS: atom_id res chain seq x y z
N SER A 1 -0.76 4.77 18.00
CA SER A 1 -1.88 4.82 18.98
C SER A 1 -1.39 4.66 20.40
N ASP A 2 -0.58 3.64 20.69
CA ASP A 2 -0.10 3.36 22.07
C ASP A 2 0.70 4.51 22.68
N MET A 3 1.55 5.18 21.91
CA MET A 3 2.29 6.38 22.33
C MET A 3 1.37 7.53 22.80
N LEU A 4 0.16 7.58 22.25
CA LEU A 4 -0.86 8.58 22.59
C LEU A 4 -1.83 8.08 23.69
N GLY A 5 -1.60 6.90 24.27
CA GLY A 5 -2.51 6.27 25.20
C GLY A 5 -3.83 5.78 24.58
N ILE A 6 -3.97 5.84 23.27
CA ILE A 6 -5.17 5.39 22.55
C ILE A 6 -5.05 3.87 22.31
N LYS A 7 -5.94 3.11 22.93
CA LYS A 7 -5.95 1.64 22.88
C LYS A 7 -7.08 1.11 21.99
N GLY A 8 -7.07 -0.20 21.76
CA GLY A 8 -8.12 -0.89 20.97
C GLY A 8 -7.76 -1.06 19.48
N TYR A 9 -6.53 -0.77 19.08
CA TYR A 9 -6.05 -0.99 17.73
C TYR A 9 -5.04 -2.13 17.69
N ARG A 10 -5.37 -3.20 16.99
CA ARG A 10 -4.44 -4.28 16.66
C ARG A 10 -4.10 -4.21 15.18
N VAL A 11 -2.83 -4.26 14.87
CA VAL A 11 -2.35 -4.27 13.47
C VAL A 11 -1.80 -5.65 13.16
N ILE A 12 -2.23 -6.20 12.01
CA ILE A 12 -1.69 -7.42 11.41
C ILE A 12 -1.14 -7.10 10.03
N GLY A 13 -0.22 -7.91 9.53
CA GLY A 13 0.36 -7.73 8.20
C GLY A 13 -0.42 -8.49 7.14
N SER A 14 -0.54 -7.91 5.94
CA SER A 14 -0.86 -8.62 4.72
C SER A 14 0.38 -8.60 3.84
N LYS A 15 1.10 -9.72 3.80
CA LYS A 15 2.31 -9.88 3.00
C LYS A 15 1.92 -10.18 1.56
N GLY A 16 2.48 -9.42 0.63
CA GLY A 16 2.35 -9.62 -0.80
C GLY A 16 3.70 -9.91 -1.43
N ASP A 17 3.79 -11.00 -2.15
CA ASP A 17 4.98 -11.43 -2.88
C ASP A 17 4.87 -11.04 -4.35
N TYR A 18 6.02 -10.76 -4.97
CA TYR A 18 6.11 -10.29 -6.35
C TYR A 18 7.25 -10.96 -7.10
N ILE A 19 7.07 -11.12 -8.41
CA ILE A 19 8.11 -11.48 -9.38
C ILE A 19 8.30 -10.30 -10.32
N ILE A 20 9.56 -9.94 -10.60
CA ILE A 20 9.92 -8.96 -11.61
C ILE A 20 10.47 -9.71 -12.83
N LEU A 21 9.93 -9.39 -14.01
CA LEU A 21 10.39 -9.91 -15.29
C LEU A 21 11.29 -8.89 -16.00
N ASP A 22 12.10 -9.42 -16.92
CA ASP A 22 12.98 -8.65 -17.79
C ASP A 22 12.19 -7.63 -18.63
N ARG A 23 12.82 -6.51 -18.98
CA ARG A 23 12.24 -5.40 -19.77
C ARG A 23 11.71 -5.82 -21.13
N ARG A 24 12.38 -6.77 -21.82
CA ARG A 24 11.92 -7.29 -23.10
C ARG A 24 10.51 -7.89 -23.03
N THR A 25 10.11 -8.38 -21.84
CA THR A 25 8.76 -8.88 -21.62
C THR A 25 7.75 -7.73 -21.56
N GLY A 26 8.18 -6.55 -21.09
CA GLY A 26 7.35 -5.35 -20.97
C GLY A 26 6.86 -4.82 -22.32
N GLU A 27 7.60 -5.03 -23.41
CA GLU A 27 7.19 -4.63 -24.76
C GLU A 27 5.92 -5.37 -25.23
N LEU A 28 5.65 -6.54 -24.65
CA LEU A 28 4.47 -7.35 -24.94
C LEU A 28 3.24 -6.98 -24.10
N LEU A 29 3.40 -6.11 -23.09
CA LEU A 29 2.35 -5.73 -22.17
C LEU A 29 1.95 -4.25 -22.35
N PRO A 30 0.93 -3.94 -23.18
CA PRO A 30 0.57 -2.55 -23.48
C PRO A 30 -0.11 -1.82 -22.32
N MET A 31 -0.68 -2.56 -21.37
CA MET A 31 -1.39 -2.00 -20.21
C MET A 31 -1.41 -3.01 -19.06
N PRO A 32 -1.60 -2.58 -17.80
CA PRO A 32 -1.83 -3.48 -16.68
C PRO A 32 -3.04 -4.39 -16.90
N ILE A 33 -2.89 -5.65 -16.52
CA ILE A 33 -3.96 -6.66 -16.58
C ILE A 33 -4.32 -7.09 -15.17
N TYR A 34 -5.62 -7.08 -14.87
CA TYR A 34 -6.19 -7.45 -13.58
C TYR A 34 -7.23 -8.55 -13.79
N PRO A 35 -7.26 -9.58 -12.93
CA PRO A 35 -8.39 -10.49 -12.89
C PRO A 35 -9.63 -9.78 -12.32
N VAL A 36 -10.79 -10.38 -12.46
CA VAL A 36 -12.00 -9.91 -11.78
C VAL A 36 -11.80 -10.04 -10.28
N PRO A 37 -11.92 -8.95 -9.49
CA PRO A 37 -11.73 -9.01 -8.04
C PRO A 37 -12.75 -9.94 -7.37
N SER A 38 -12.30 -10.65 -6.33
CA SER A 38 -13.18 -11.29 -5.37
C SER A 38 -13.57 -10.31 -4.25
N ASN A 39 -14.49 -10.70 -3.38
CA ASN A 39 -14.88 -9.87 -2.23
C ASN A 39 -13.76 -9.65 -1.21
N THR A 40 -12.71 -10.47 -1.23
CA THR A 40 -11.64 -10.46 -0.23
C THR A 40 -10.25 -10.16 -0.80
N TYR A 41 -10.09 -10.21 -2.13
CA TYR A 41 -8.79 -10.13 -2.76
C TYR A 41 -8.87 -9.60 -4.21
N MET A 42 -7.96 -8.69 -4.55
CA MET A 42 -7.89 -8.04 -5.87
C MET A 42 -7.34 -8.96 -6.98
N GLY A 43 -6.77 -10.10 -6.60
CA GLY A 43 -6.13 -11.03 -7.51
C GLY A 43 -4.68 -10.67 -7.86
N ILE A 44 -4.01 -11.56 -8.58
CA ILE A 44 -2.64 -11.36 -9.04
C ILE A 44 -2.67 -10.52 -10.31
N HIS A 45 -1.96 -9.40 -10.29
CA HIS A 45 -1.87 -8.46 -11.38
C HIS A 45 -0.64 -8.74 -12.24
N VAL A 46 -0.71 -8.35 -13.51
CA VAL A 46 0.44 -8.25 -14.41
C VAL A 46 0.55 -6.78 -14.81
N THR A 47 1.60 -6.10 -14.38
CA THR A 47 1.69 -4.63 -14.44
C THR A 47 3.05 -4.19 -14.95
N ASN A 48 3.08 -3.17 -15.82
CA ASN A 48 4.32 -2.52 -16.23
C ASN A 48 4.88 -1.64 -15.12
N THR A 49 6.21 -1.56 -15.07
CA THR A 49 6.91 -0.53 -14.31
C THR A 49 7.26 0.66 -15.18
N THR A 50 7.59 1.78 -14.57
CA THR A 50 8.10 2.98 -15.28
C THR A 50 9.42 2.70 -16.02
N ASP A 51 10.19 1.72 -15.57
CA ASP A 51 11.46 1.31 -16.18
C ASP A 51 11.28 0.28 -17.32
N GLY A 52 10.04 -0.13 -17.60
CA GLY A 52 9.69 -1.07 -18.66
C GLY A 52 9.75 -2.54 -18.28
N ASN A 53 9.99 -2.88 -17.01
CA ASN A 53 9.84 -4.25 -16.52
C ASN A 53 8.37 -4.61 -16.34
N VAL A 54 8.09 -5.90 -16.18
CA VAL A 54 6.78 -6.40 -15.75
C VAL A 54 6.87 -6.92 -14.33
N ILE A 55 5.87 -6.59 -13.52
CA ILE A 55 5.69 -7.12 -12.17
C ILE A 55 4.47 -8.04 -12.16
N ILE A 56 4.64 -9.23 -11.59
CA ILE A 56 3.57 -10.17 -11.29
C ILE A 56 3.33 -10.18 -9.79
N GLY A 57 2.09 -10.02 -9.36
CA GLY A 57 1.69 -10.01 -7.96
C GLY A 57 0.74 -8.86 -7.64
N PRO A 58 0.43 -8.70 -6.34
CA PRO A 58 0.82 -9.57 -5.24
C PRO A 58 -0.05 -10.82 -5.10
N ASN A 59 0.39 -11.79 -4.28
CA ASN A 59 -0.52 -12.63 -3.50
C ASN A 59 -0.91 -11.88 -2.21
N ALA A 60 -1.68 -12.52 -1.33
CA ALA A 60 -2.03 -11.94 -0.03
C ALA A 60 -1.97 -13.03 1.04
N GLU A 61 -1.04 -12.87 1.98
CA GLU A 61 -0.81 -13.80 3.07
C GLU A 61 -0.80 -13.03 4.40
N MET A 62 -1.74 -13.39 5.29
CA MET A 62 -1.83 -12.72 6.58
C MET A 62 -0.68 -13.17 7.49
N THR A 63 -0.02 -12.21 8.16
CA THR A 63 1.15 -12.47 8.99
C THR A 63 1.20 -11.56 10.22
N GLU A 64 1.72 -12.08 11.31
CA GLU A 64 2.12 -11.29 12.47
C GLU A 64 3.64 -10.99 12.47
N ASN A 65 4.38 -11.56 11.52
CA ASN A 65 5.81 -11.31 11.36
C ASN A 65 6.06 -10.18 10.36
N PHE A 66 6.30 -8.98 10.87
CA PHE A 66 6.56 -7.79 10.07
C PHE A 66 8.02 -7.66 9.59
N THR A 67 8.86 -8.63 9.86
CA THR A 67 10.31 -8.58 9.53
C THR A 67 10.72 -9.61 8.47
N TYR A 68 9.84 -10.53 8.10
CA TYR A 68 10.12 -11.56 7.11
C TYR A 68 9.69 -11.13 5.71
N TYR A 69 10.66 -10.85 4.85
CA TYR A 69 10.47 -10.43 3.45
C TYR A 69 10.92 -11.48 2.43
N GLY A 70 11.17 -12.72 2.85
CA GLY A 70 11.49 -13.79 1.93
C GLY A 70 10.30 -14.18 1.06
N VAL A 71 10.56 -14.57 -0.19
CA VAL A 71 9.56 -15.07 -1.14
C VAL A 71 9.78 -16.58 -1.30
N PRO A 72 8.93 -17.44 -0.73
CA PRO A 72 9.02 -18.90 -0.90
C PRO A 72 8.86 -19.32 -2.37
N GLN A 73 9.51 -20.40 -2.75
CA GLN A 73 9.42 -20.93 -4.12
C GLN A 73 7.97 -21.29 -4.49
N GLU A 74 7.21 -21.83 -3.55
CA GLU A 74 5.80 -22.16 -3.72
C GLU A 74 4.94 -20.94 -4.09
N ASN A 75 5.24 -19.77 -3.47
CA ASN A 75 4.54 -18.52 -3.80
C ASN A 75 4.94 -18.02 -5.19
N MET A 76 6.21 -18.16 -5.59
CA MET A 76 6.64 -17.83 -6.95
C MET A 76 5.93 -18.69 -7.99
N ASP A 77 5.82 -20.00 -7.74
CA ASP A 77 5.14 -20.94 -8.65
C ASP A 77 3.63 -20.62 -8.74
N TYR A 78 3.01 -20.27 -7.61
CA TYR A 78 1.62 -19.82 -7.56
C TYR A 78 1.40 -18.53 -8.33
N LEU A 79 2.24 -17.51 -8.12
CA LEU A 79 2.18 -16.22 -8.81
C LEU A 79 2.30 -16.42 -10.33
N ALA A 80 3.30 -17.20 -10.75
CA ALA A 80 3.55 -17.45 -12.15
C ALA A 80 2.39 -18.20 -12.84
N LYS A 81 1.84 -19.21 -12.17
CA LYS A 81 0.70 -19.99 -12.66
C LYS A 81 -0.52 -19.09 -12.85
N SER A 82 -0.91 -18.35 -11.81
CA SER A 82 -2.10 -17.50 -11.83
C SER A 82 -1.97 -16.38 -12.86
N ALA A 83 -0.80 -15.76 -12.97
CA ALA A 83 -0.58 -14.72 -13.96
C ALA A 83 -0.60 -15.27 -15.40
N SER A 84 -0.12 -16.50 -15.64
CA SER A 84 -0.14 -17.13 -16.94
C SER A 84 -1.56 -17.41 -17.47
N GLU A 85 -2.54 -17.53 -16.59
CA GLU A 85 -3.96 -17.70 -16.96
C GLU A 85 -4.54 -16.44 -17.61
N ILE A 86 -4.04 -15.26 -17.22
CA ILE A 86 -4.50 -13.96 -17.77
C ILE A 86 -3.54 -13.37 -18.81
N TRP A 87 -2.26 -13.79 -18.78
CA TRP A 87 -1.23 -13.31 -19.70
C TRP A 87 -0.20 -14.42 -19.99
N PRO A 88 -0.32 -15.14 -21.14
CA PRO A 88 0.43 -16.38 -21.40
C PRO A 88 1.91 -16.17 -21.81
N TYR A 89 2.39 -14.93 -21.89
CA TYR A 89 3.76 -14.62 -22.35
C TYR A 89 4.82 -14.76 -21.25
N ILE A 90 4.46 -15.25 -20.07
CA ILE A 90 5.36 -15.41 -18.92
C ILE A 90 6.27 -16.61 -19.12
N LYS A 91 7.58 -16.39 -19.04
CA LYS A 91 8.60 -17.45 -19.10
C LYS A 91 9.51 -17.37 -17.87
N LYS A 92 9.83 -18.50 -17.29
CA LYS A 92 10.76 -18.56 -16.14
C LYS A 92 12.14 -17.98 -16.44
N SER A 93 12.58 -18.03 -17.72
CA SER A 93 13.83 -17.42 -18.19
C SER A 93 13.85 -15.90 -18.10
N ASP A 94 12.68 -15.27 -17.96
CA ASP A 94 12.56 -13.81 -17.88
C ASP A 94 12.51 -13.29 -16.44
N TYR A 95 12.54 -14.17 -15.44
CA TYR A 95 12.56 -13.77 -14.03
C TYR A 95 13.93 -13.18 -13.68
N ILE A 96 13.95 -11.95 -13.22
CA ILE A 96 15.18 -11.27 -12.83
C ILE A 96 15.29 -11.05 -11.31
N ARG A 97 14.14 -10.95 -10.62
CA ARG A 97 14.09 -10.72 -9.17
C ARG A 97 12.74 -11.10 -8.60
N ASN A 98 12.72 -11.34 -7.30
CA ASN A 98 11.52 -11.34 -6.46
C ASN A 98 11.67 -10.36 -5.29
N TYR A 99 10.57 -9.95 -4.72
CA TYR A 99 10.52 -9.18 -3.48
C TYR A 99 9.15 -9.33 -2.82
N SER A 100 9.05 -8.92 -1.58
CA SER A 100 7.78 -8.82 -0.89
C SER A 100 7.60 -7.49 -0.18
N GLY A 101 6.36 -7.13 0.08
CA GLY A 101 5.96 -6.02 0.92
C GLY A 101 4.93 -6.47 1.94
N ILE A 102 4.81 -5.74 3.04
CA ILE A 102 3.82 -6.02 4.08
C ILE A 102 2.94 -4.79 4.26
N LEU A 103 1.65 -4.93 3.96
CA LEU A 103 0.64 -3.92 4.20
C LEU A 103 0.13 -4.03 5.65
N PRO A 104 0.12 -2.94 6.43
CA PRO A 104 -0.47 -2.94 7.76
C PRO A 104 -2.00 -2.90 7.67
N LYS A 105 -2.65 -3.93 8.14
CA LYS A 105 -4.11 -3.99 8.29
C LYS A 105 -4.46 -3.81 9.76
N TRP A 106 -5.33 -2.86 10.11
CA TRP A 106 -5.86 -2.85 11.46
C TRP A 106 -7.14 -3.67 11.54
N VAL A 107 -7.29 -4.35 12.64
CA VAL A 107 -8.41 -5.26 12.88
C VAL A 107 -9.08 -4.91 14.20
N ASP A 108 -10.38 -5.18 14.29
CA ASP A 108 -11.13 -5.09 15.53
C ASP A 108 -10.83 -6.25 16.49
N GLU A 109 -11.52 -6.29 17.61
CA GLU A 109 -11.37 -7.32 18.65
C GLU A 109 -11.69 -8.73 18.15
N ASN A 110 -12.50 -8.85 17.10
CA ASN A 110 -12.88 -10.12 16.47
C ASN A 110 -11.90 -10.54 15.35
N GLY A 111 -10.88 -9.71 15.06
CA GLY A 111 -9.96 -9.94 13.96
C GLY A 111 -10.49 -9.54 12.59
N THR A 112 -11.61 -8.81 12.52
CA THR A 112 -12.17 -8.31 11.27
C THR A 112 -11.39 -7.09 10.79
N ILE A 113 -10.94 -7.11 9.53
CA ILE A 113 -10.24 -5.99 8.91
C ILE A 113 -11.19 -4.79 8.81
N GLN A 114 -10.71 -3.65 9.25
CA GLN A 114 -11.42 -2.39 9.27
C GLN A 114 -10.87 -1.42 8.21
N ASP A 115 -11.70 -0.45 7.80
CA ASP A 115 -11.29 0.63 6.91
C ASP A 115 -10.44 1.68 7.65
N PHE A 116 -9.82 2.61 6.93
CA PHE A 116 -9.03 3.71 7.46
C PHE A 116 -9.79 4.46 8.56
N LYS A 117 -9.13 4.71 9.68
CA LYS A 117 -9.70 5.51 10.75
C LYS A 117 -8.85 6.74 11.00
N ILE A 118 -9.51 7.88 10.97
CA ILE A 118 -8.92 9.19 11.26
C ILE A 118 -9.70 9.78 12.41
N GLU A 119 -9.04 10.03 13.54
CA GLU A 119 -9.72 10.50 14.76
C GLU A 119 -8.88 11.51 15.55
N ILE A 120 -9.56 12.35 16.27
CA ILE A 120 -9.01 13.20 17.32
C ILE A 120 -9.58 12.71 18.64
N ARG A 121 -8.73 12.48 19.63
CA ARG A 121 -9.09 12.07 21.00
C ARG A 121 -8.49 13.05 22.00
N PRO A 122 -9.08 14.26 22.10
CA PRO A 122 -8.49 15.35 22.90
C PRO A 122 -8.37 15.01 24.38
N GLU A 123 -9.24 14.14 24.87
CA GLU A 123 -9.23 13.66 26.25
C GLU A 123 -8.00 12.77 26.59
N LEU A 124 -7.38 12.17 25.56
CA LEU A 124 -6.20 11.31 25.72
C LEU A 124 -4.94 11.97 25.16
N ALA A 125 -5.06 12.62 24.03
CA ALA A 125 -3.95 13.20 23.29
C ALA A 125 -4.36 14.54 22.66
N PRO A 126 -4.35 15.64 23.43
CA PRO A 126 -4.65 16.97 22.89
C PRO A 126 -3.66 17.33 21.78
N HIS A 127 -4.14 18.00 20.76
CA HIS A 127 -3.38 18.44 19.57
C HIS A 127 -2.79 17.31 18.71
N ALA A 128 -3.32 16.09 18.82
CA ALA A 128 -2.90 14.97 18.01
C ALA A 128 -4.05 14.41 17.15
N VAL A 129 -3.74 14.04 15.91
CA VAL A 129 -4.64 13.27 15.05
C VAL A 129 -4.07 11.87 14.88
N ASN A 130 -4.87 10.87 15.19
CA ASN A 130 -4.52 9.47 15.05
C ASN A 130 -5.03 8.95 13.70
N LEU A 131 -4.10 8.51 12.84
CA LEU A 131 -4.39 7.90 11.54
C LEU A 131 -4.06 6.42 11.62
N VAL A 132 -5.08 5.57 11.57
CA VAL A 132 -4.94 4.13 11.76
C VAL A 132 -5.35 3.38 10.50
N GLY A 133 -4.56 2.37 10.13
CA GLY A 133 -4.84 1.48 9.02
C GLY A 133 -4.74 2.13 7.64
N ILE A 134 -3.99 3.24 7.51
CA ILE A 134 -3.75 3.86 6.21
C ILE A 134 -2.82 2.94 5.39
N GLU A 135 -3.41 2.23 4.46
CA GLU A 135 -2.73 1.33 3.53
C GLU A 135 -3.06 1.69 2.07
N SER A 136 -3.05 0.75 1.15
CA SER A 136 -3.53 0.97 -0.22
C SER A 136 -5.07 1.24 -0.22
N PRO A 137 -5.55 2.30 -0.88
CA PRO A 137 -4.87 3.28 -1.73
C PRO A 137 -4.45 4.59 -1.01
N GLY A 138 -3.88 4.51 0.18
CA GLY A 138 -3.55 5.65 1.04
C GLY A 138 -2.67 6.71 0.37
N LEU A 139 -1.72 6.32 -0.50
CA LEU A 139 -0.89 7.27 -1.23
C LEU A 139 -1.74 8.14 -2.18
N THR A 140 -2.64 7.53 -2.93
CA THR A 140 -3.59 8.25 -3.79
C THR A 140 -4.56 9.11 -2.98
N ALA A 141 -4.97 8.62 -1.81
CA ALA A 141 -5.87 9.31 -0.89
C ALA A 141 -5.15 10.36 0.01
N ALA A 142 -3.83 10.49 -0.05
CA ALA A 142 -3.07 11.33 0.87
C ALA A 142 -3.51 12.80 0.88
N VAL A 143 -3.80 13.38 -0.30
CA VAL A 143 -4.26 14.79 -0.40
C VAL A 143 -5.65 14.99 0.23
N PRO A 144 -6.69 14.19 -0.11
CA PRO A 144 -7.99 14.33 0.57
C PRO A 144 -7.92 14.01 2.06
N ILE A 145 -7.12 13.03 2.49
CA ILE A 145 -6.88 12.74 3.92
C ILE A 145 -6.26 13.98 4.61
N GLY A 146 -5.22 14.56 4.03
CA GLY A 146 -4.58 15.77 4.58
C GLY A 146 -5.56 16.94 4.71
N ARG A 147 -6.43 17.15 3.71
CA ARG A 147 -7.49 18.17 3.79
C ARG A 147 -8.52 17.89 4.87
N MET A 148 -8.89 16.62 5.05
CA MET A 148 -9.80 16.18 6.12
C MET A 148 -9.18 16.45 7.47
N VAL A 149 -7.94 16.03 7.71
CA VAL A 149 -7.19 16.28 8.94
C VAL A 149 -7.10 17.78 9.25
N ALA A 150 -6.77 18.60 8.24
CA ALA A 150 -6.68 20.06 8.42
C ALA A 150 -8.02 20.67 8.86
N ARG A 151 -9.16 20.20 8.32
CA ARG A 151 -10.49 20.64 8.77
C ARG A 151 -10.78 20.21 10.20
N MET A 152 -10.55 18.94 10.53
CA MET A 152 -10.74 18.40 11.88
C MET A 152 -9.94 19.19 12.92
N MET A 153 -8.70 19.52 12.60
CA MET A 153 -7.86 20.34 13.47
C MET A 153 -8.38 21.76 13.63
N GLN A 154 -8.87 22.39 12.55
CA GLN A 154 -9.46 23.72 12.59
C GLN A 154 -10.77 23.79 13.39
N GLU A 155 -11.58 22.73 13.35
CA GLU A 155 -12.80 22.60 14.17
C GLU A 155 -12.47 22.42 15.65
N TYR A 156 -11.36 21.71 15.94
CA TYR A 156 -10.89 21.48 17.30
C TYR A 156 -10.19 22.70 17.89
N GLU A 157 -9.36 23.39 17.11
CA GLU A 157 -8.59 24.56 17.54
C GLU A 157 -8.46 25.58 16.40
N ALA A 158 -8.70 26.85 16.70
CA ALA A 158 -8.59 27.93 15.70
C ALA A 158 -7.11 28.25 15.41
N PHE A 159 -6.57 27.70 14.33
CA PHE A 159 -5.23 28.05 13.86
C PHE A 159 -5.23 29.33 13.04
N LYS A 160 -4.31 30.23 13.35
CA LYS A 160 -4.07 31.41 12.54
C LYS A 160 -3.30 31.02 11.28
N LYS A 161 -3.73 31.55 10.12
CA LYS A 161 -2.96 31.38 8.89
C LYS A 161 -1.62 32.11 9.01
N ASN A 162 -0.53 31.43 8.62
CA ASN A 162 0.76 32.09 8.48
C ASN A 162 0.77 32.88 7.15
N PRO A 163 0.80 34.23 7.17
CA PRO A 163 0.81 35.04 5.95
C PRO A 163 2.10 34.87 5.13
N GLU A 164 3.18 34.44 5.75
CA GLU A 164 4.48 34.20 5.10
C GLU A 164 4.63 32.78 4.55
N PHE A 165 3.60 31.93 4.69
CA PHE A 165 3.67 30.57 4.18
C PHE A 165 3.78 30.52 2.66
N ASN A 166 4.91 30.02 2.18
CA ASN A 166 5.12 29.77 0.76
C ASN A 166 4.77 28.31 0.42
N PRO A 167 3.66 28.05 -0.31
CA PRO A 167 3.28 26.70 -0.71
C PRO A 167 4.15 26.14 -1.86
N LYS A 168 4.92 26.99 -2.55
CA LYS A 168 5.79 26.57 -3.62
C LYS A 168 7.07 25.97 -3.04
N ARG A 169 7.34 24.74 -3.38
CA ARG A 169 8.60 24.06 -3.05
C ARG A 169 9.33 23.71 -4.33
N GLU A 170 10.64 23.88 -4.32
CA GLU A 170 11.48 23.35 -5.38
C GLU A 170 11.40 21.80 -5.37
N GLY A 171 11.41 21.19 -6.55
CA GLY A 171 11.47 19.75 -6.67
C GLY A 171 12.75 19.20 -6.03
N ILE A 172 12.63 18.06 -5.36
CA ILE A 172 13.78 17.39 -4.74
C ILE A 172 14.74 16.86 -5.81
N ILE A 173 14.20 16.48 -6.98
CA ILE A 173 14.95 15.98 -8.12
C ILE A 173 14.97 17.07 -9.19
N ARG A 174 16.15 17.56 -9.52
CA ARG A 174 16.38 18.41 -10.70
C ARG A 174 16.80 17.46 -11.82
N PHE A 175 16.01 17.43 -12.88
CA PHE A 175 16.42 16.81 -14.14
C PHE A 175 17.14 17.92 -14.93
N ASP A 176 18.46 17.89 -14.91
CA ASP A 176 19.31 18.74 -15.75
C ASP A 176 19.41 18.17 -17.16
#